data_ee38986b88a1eca25ff75643d1c0cb3b
#
_entry.id   ee38986b88a1eca25ff75643d1c0cb3b
#
_cell.length_a   1.000
_cell.length_b   1.000
_cell.length_c   1.000
_cell.angle_alpha   90.00
_cell.angle_beta   90.00
_cell.angle_gamma   90.00
#
_symmetry.space_group_name_H-M   'P 1'
#
loop_
_entity.id
_entity.type
_entity.pdbx_description
1 polymer ?
#
loop_
_entity_poly.entity_id
_entity_poly.type
_entity_poly.pdbx_seq_one_letter_code
_entity_poly.pdbx_strand_id
1 'polypeptide(L)'
;MSAPLVLVVNPENSKTANINTVADLVAAAKAAPGALAYGSGGNGNLAHLAMELLSERAGVKMIHVPYRGGAASEVGILAQEVLAVFDPLSAVPLVKAGKLRALAVSSAERLPALPDVPTVAEAGYPGFDISFWVGFFMPKATPAPTLEMLHREIVAAANDPLLRERLETQGIVSVLSSADYAAKIAKEIKELAEVVAAANIKAE
;
A
#
# COMPACT_ATOMS: atom_id res chain seq x y z
N MET A 1 -3.84 5.18 12.60
CA MET A 1 -2.60 4.54 12.15
C MET A 1 -2.81 4.02 10.72
N SER A 2 -1.87 4.27 9.85
CA SER A 2 -1.86 3.70 8.51
C SER A 2 -0.61 2.83 8.29
N ALA A 3 -0.77 1.74 7.56
CA ALA A 3 0.30 0.85 7.18
C ALA A 3 0.37 0.80 5.63
N PRO A 4 1.34 1.49 5.02
CA PRO A 4 1.49 1.49 3.58
C PRO A 4 1.95 0.13 3.07
N LEU A 5 1.82 -0.05 1.76
CA LEU A 5 2.42 -1.15 1.03
C LEU A 5 3.75 -0.69 0.44
N VAL A 6 4.67 -1.61 0.28
CA VAL A 6 5.96 -1.39 -0.39
C VAL A 6 5.92 -2.06 -1.76
N LEU A 7 6.08 -1.29 -2.82
CA LEU A 7 6.25 -1.85 -4.17
C LEU A 7 7.64 -2.46 -4.27
N VAL A 8 7.69 -3.77 -4.42
CA VAL A 8 8.94 -4.53 -4.45
C VAL A 8 9.09 -5.35 -5.73
N VAL A 9 10.34 -5.60 -6.09
CA VAL A 9 10.76 -6.55 -7.13
C VAL A 9 11.85 -7.45 -6.57
N ASN A 10 12.03 -8.64 -7.16
CA ASN A 10 13.14 -9.52 -6.79
C ASN A 10 14.37 -9.17 -7.65
N PRO A 11 15.48 -8.67 -7.06
CA PRO A 11 16.68 -8.27 -7.80
C PRO A 11 17.43 -9.44 -8.43
N GLU A 12 17.22 -10.67 -7.97
CA GLU A 12 17.83 -11.89 -8.51
C GLU A 12 17.10 -12.41 -9.75
N ASN A 13 15.87 -11.95 -10.01
CA ASN A 13 15.14 -12.30 -11.22
C ASN A 13 15.72 -11.54 -12.41
N SER A 14 16.17 -12.26 -13.44
CA SER A 14 16.79 -11.68 -14.64
C SER A 14 15.93 -10.63 -15.35
N LYS A 15 14.60 -10.73 -15.23
CA LYS A 15 13.66 -9.77 -15.82
C LYS A 15 13.53 -8.48 -15.00
N THR A 16 13.90 -8.49 -13.71
CA THR A 16 13.78 -7.34 -12.81
C THR A 16 15.13 -6.86 -12.28
N ALA A 17 16.23 -7.51 -12.64
CA ALA A 17 17.59 -7.14 -12.21
C ALA A 17 17.93 -5.66 -12.46
N ASN A 18 17.46 -5.11 -13.59
CA ASN A 18 17.67 -3.72 -14.00
C ASN A 18 16.53 -2.77 -13.62
N ILE A 19 15.49 -3.25 -12.92
CA ILE A 19 14.38 -2.42 -12.43
C ILE A 19 14.76 -1.86 -11.08
N ASN A 20 15.10 -0.57 -11.02
CA ASN A 20 15.54 0.11 -9.81
C ASN A 20 14.55 1.16 -9.33
N THR A 21 13.65 1.59 -10.20
CA THR A 21 12.68 2.66 -9.97
C THR A 21 11.29 2.26 -10.45
N VAL A 22 10.27 3.00 -10.04
CA VAL A 22 8.91 2.88 -10.59
C VAL A 22 8.92 3.15 -12.10
N ALA A 23 9.73 4.11 -12.55
CA ALA A 23 9.84 4.44 -13.97
C ALA A 23 10.39 3.27 -14.79
N ASP A 24 11.37 2.51 -14.26
CA ASP A 24 11.89 1.33 -14.93
C ASP A 24 10.82 0.24 -15.05
N LEU A 25 10.05 0.00 -13.98
CA LEU A 25 8.94 -0.97 -14.00
C LEU A 25 7.90 -0.59 -15.04
N VAL A 26 7.52 0.68 -15.08
CA VAL A 26 6.56 1.21 -16.05
C VAL A 26 7.11 1.12 -17.48
N ALA A 27 8.38 1.43 -17.68
CA ALA A 27 9.03 1.30 -18.99
C ALA A 27 9.04 -0.18 -19.48
N ALA A 28 9.36 -1.11 -18.58
CA ALA A 28 9.30 -2.54 -18.89
C ALA A 28 7.87 -2.99 -19.23
N ALA A 29 6.85 -2.52 -18.49
CA ALA A 29 5.45 -2.83 -18.77
C ALA A 29 4.96 -2.22 -20.10
N LYS A 30 5.43 -1.03 -20.47
CA LYS A 30 5.14 -0.41 -21.78
C LYS A 30 5.81 -1.15 -22.94
N ALA A 31 7.02 -1.67 -22.73
CA ALA A 31 7.74 -2.42 -23.75
C ALA A 31 7.10 -3.79 -24.05
N ALA A 32 6.40 -4.38 -23.07
CA ALA A 32 5.74 -5.69 -23.20
C ALA A 32 4.34 -5.67 -22.57
N PRO A 33 3.35 -5.01 -23.20
CA PRO A 33 2.00 -4.88 -22.66
C PRO A 33 1.35 -6.24 -22.39
N GLY A 34 0.87 -6.45 -21.16
CA GLY A 34 0.22 -7.69 -20.76
C GLY A 34 1.17 -8.91 -20.66
N ALA A 35 2.48 -8.70 -20.55
CA ALA A 35 3.45 -9.79 -20.37
C ALA A 35 4.05 -9.81 -18.95
N LEU A 36 4.04 -8.70 -18.23
CA LEU A 36 4.54 -8.64 -16.86
C LEU A 36 3.46 -9.06 -15.87
N ALA A 37 3.77 -10.06 -15.05
CA ALA A 37 2.89 -10.51 -13.98
C ALA A 37 3.22 -9.82 -12.65
N TYR A 38 2.18 -9.42 -11.92
CA TYR A 38 2.30 -8.96 -10.55
C TYR A 38 1.45 -9.80 -9.60
N GLY A 39 1.89 -9.94 -8.37
CA GLY A 39 1.18 -10.69 -7.34
C GLY A 39 0.35 -9.81 -6.42
N SER A 40 -0.67 -10.38 -5.83
CA SER A 40 -1.42 -9.80 -4.72
C SER A 40 -1.97 -10.88 -3.78
N GLY A 41 -2.46 -10.48 -2.62
CA GLY A 41 -3.09 -11.39 -1.67
C GLY A 41 -4.50 -11.85 -2.05
N GLY A 42 -4.95 -11.62 -3.29
CA GLY A 42 -6.26 -12.04 -3.81
C GLY A 42 -7.00 -10.93 -4.54
N ASN A 43 -8.08 -11.30 -5.22
CA ASN A 43 -8.91 -10.36 -5.96
C ASN A 43 -9.49 -9.28 -5.04
N GLY A 44 -9.37 -8.01 -5.48
CA GLY A 44 -9.91 -6.86 -4.76
C GLY A 44 -9.19 -6.52 -3.44
N ASN A 45 -8.10 -7.21 -3.08
CA ASN A 45 -7.33 -6.81 -1.93
C ASN A 45 -6.56 -5.50 -2.21
N LEU A 46 -6.05 -4.85 -1.18
CA LEU A 46 -5.43 -3.53 -1.31
C LEU A 46 -4.19 -3.53 -2.23
N ALA A 47 -3.41 -4.60 -2.25
CA ALA A 47 -2.25 -4.74 -3.14
C ALA A 47 -2.66 -4.84 -4.62
N HIS A 48 -3.77 -5.54 -4.91
CA HIS A 48 -4.37 -5.57 -6.24
C HIS A 48 -4.82 -4.18 -6.66
N LEU A 49 -5.60 -3.49 -5.80
CA LEU A 49 -6.11 -2.14 -6.08
C LEU A 49 -4.97 -1.12 -6.28
N ALA A 50 -3.92 -1.22 -5.47
CA ALA A 50 -2.75 -0.35 -5.60
C ALA A 50 -2.03 -0.55 -6.93
N MET A 51 -1.87 -1.81 -7.39
CA MET A 51 -1.21 -2.08 -8.66
C MET A 51 -2.08 -1.68 -9.85
N GLU A 52 -3.38 -1.89 -9.79
CA GLU A 52 -4.31 -1.45 -10.83
C GLU A 52 -4.36 0.08 -10.93
N LEU A 53 -4.39 0.79 -9.80
CA LEU A 53 -4.32 2.26 -9.80
C LEU A 53 -3.00 2.77 -10.40
N LEU A 54 -1.87 2.13 -10.07
CA LEU A 54 -0.58 2.49 -10.67
C LEU A 54 -0.60 2.21 -12.18
N SER A 55 -1.12 1.06 -12.58
CA SER A 55 -1.21 0.65 -13.99
C SER A 55 -2.08 1.59 -14.80
N GLU A 56 -3.23 2.01 -14.28
CA GLU A 56 -4.13 2.98 -14.88
C GLU A 56 -3.43 4.33 -15.07
N ARG A 57 -2.83 4.88 -14.00
CA ARG A 57 -2.15 6.17 -14.04
C ARG A 57 -0.92 6.17 -14.96
N ALA A 58 -0.24 5.03 -15.06
CA ALA A 58 0.92 4.86 -15.94
C ALA A 58 0.54 4.52 -17.39
N GLY A 59 -0.71 4.19 -17.68
CA GLY A 59 -1.18 3.74 -18.99
C GLY A 59 -0.53 2.42 -19.41
N VAL A 60 -0.38 1.46 -18.49
CA VAL A 60 0.21 0.15 -18.74
C VAL A 60 -0.77 -0.98 -18.44
N LYS A 61 -0.49 -2.17 -18.98
CA LYS A 61 -1.23 -3.40 -18.68
C LYS A 61 -0.27 -4.45 -18.15
N MET A 62 -0.60 -5.00 -16.96
CA MET A 62 0.10 -6.12 -16.35
C MET A 62 -0.88 -7.26 -16.08
N ILE A 63 -0.37 -8.47 -15.84
CA ILE A 63 -1.18 -9.65 -15.51
C ILE A 63 -1.27 -9.78 -14.00
N HIS A 64 -2.48 -9.78 -13.48
CA HIS A 64 -2.72 -10.05 -12.06
C HIS A 64 -2.65 -11.55 -11.75
N VAL A 65 -1.88 -11.92 -10.73
CA VAL A 65 -1.79 -13.27 -10.18
C VAL A 65 -2.26 -13.21 -8.73
N PRO A 66 -3.50 -13.67 -8.43
CA PRO A 66 -4.02 -13.68 -7.05
C PRO A 66 -3.46 -14.85 -6.26
N TYR A 67 -2.92 -14.56 -5.08
CA TYR A 67 -2.51 -15.55 -4.08
C TYR A 67 -3.50 -15.60 -2.92
N ARG A 68 -3.36 -16.62 -2.06
CA ARG A 68 -4.18 -16.75 -0.84
C ARG A 68 -3.57 -15.97 0.33
N GLY A 69 -3.60 -14.63 0.23
CA GLY A 69 -3.06 -13.72 1.23
C GLY A 69 -1.66 -13.17 0.90
N GLY A 70 -1.26 -12.10 1.61
CA GLY A 70 0.00 -11.38 1.37
C GLY A 70 1.24 -12.27 1.54
N ALA A 71 1.28 -13.12 2.56
CA ALA A 71 2.40 -14.03 2.80
C ALA A 71 2.64 -15.00 1.61
N ALA A 72 1.57 -15.50 0.98
CA ALA A 72 1.70 -16.34 -0.21
C ALA A 72 2.20 -15.55 -1.43
N SER A 73 1.78 -14.29 -1.57
CA SER A 73 2.29 -13.38 -2.60
C SER A 73 3.77 -13.06 -2.40
N GLU A 74 4.21 -12.86 -1.14
CA GLU A 74 5.62 -12.66 -0.79
C GLU A 74 6.48 -13.88 -1.18
N VAL A 75 5.99 -15.10 -0.92
CA VAL A 75 6.65 -16.32 -1.38
C VAL A 75 6.72 -16.38 -2.91
N GLY A 76 5.65 -16.00 -3.61
CA GLY A 76 5.59 -15.97 -5.08
C GLY A 76 6.63 -15.03 -5.71
N ILE A 77 6.84 -13.84 -5.15
CA ILE A 77 7.87 -12.92 -5.67
C ILE A 77 9.30 -13.42 -5.33
N LEU A 78 9.51 -14.01 -4.17
CA LEU A 78 10.79 -14.62 -3.82
C LEU A 78 11.11 -15.84 -4.71
N ALA A 79 10.10 -16.62 -5.07
CA ALA A 79 10.21 -17.73 -6.02
C ALA A 79 10.28 -17.28 -7.49
N GLN A 80 10.23 -15.96 -7.77
CA GLN A 80 10.29 -15.36 -9.10
C GLN A 80 9.09 -15.73 -10.02
N GLU A 81 7.97 -16.17 -9.44
CA GLU A 81 6.72 -16.48 -10.17
C GLU A 81 6.07 -15.20 -10.72
N VAL A 82 6.20 -14.09 -9.99
CA VAL A 82 5.73 -12.76 -10.36
C VAL A 82 6.88 -11.75 -10.28
N LEU A 83 6.75 -10.63 -11.00
CA LEU A 83 7.83 -9.66 -11.15
C LEU A 83 7.75 -8.53 -10.15
N ALA A 84 6.57 -8.16 -9.72
CA ALA A 84 6.32 -7.07 -8.78
C ALA A 84 5.16 -7.41 -7.84
N VAL A 85 5.21 -6.86 -6.63
CA VAL A 85 4.14 -6.95 -5.62
C VAL A 85 4.10 -5.64 -4.85
N PHE A 86 2.91 -5.13 -4.57
CA PHE A 86 2.71 -4.22 -3.45
C PHE A 86 2.58 -5.06 -2.18
N ASP A 87 3.66 -5.15 -1.40
CA ASP A 87 3.74 -6.04 -0.24
C ASP A 87 3.53 -5.27 1.07
N PRO A 88 2.92 -5.89 2.10
CA PRO A 88 2.84 -5.29 3.43
C PRO A 88 4.21 -4.95 4.03
N LEU A 89 4.22 -4.32 5.18
CA LEU A 89 5.46 -3.96 5.89
C LEU A 89 6.32 -5.16 6.29
N SER A 90 5.81 -6.40 6.17
CA SER A 90 6.59 -7.65 6.26
C SER A 90 7.74 -7.71 5.24
N ALA A 91 7.64 -6.98 4.12
CA ALA A 91 8.72 -6.87 3.14
C ALA A 91 9.94 -6.07 3.64
N VAL A 92 9.79 -5.19 4.64
CA VAL A 92 10.88 -4.32 5.11
C VAL A 92 12.14 -5.09 5.52
N PRO A 93 12.07 -6.17 6.32
CA PRO A 93 13.24 -6.99 6.61
C PRO A 93 13.90 -7.61 5.37
N LEU A 94 13.10 -8.03 4.39
CA LEU A 94 13.61 -8.61 3.14
C LEU A 94 14.30 -7.57 2.27
N VAL A 95 13.77 -6.35 2.24
CA VAL A 95 14.41 -5.21 1.56
C VAL A 95 15.75 -4.86 2.22
N LYS A 96 15.77 -4.76 3.56
CA LYS A 96 17.01 -4.51 4.32
C LYS A 96 18.06 -5.61 4.15
N ALA A 97 17.62 -6.86 3.96
CA ALA A 97 18.49 -7.99 3.69
C ALA A 97 18.90 -8.12 2.20
N GLY A 98 18.44 -7.23 1.32
CA GLY A 98 18.73 -7.24 -0.11
C GLY A 98 18.05 -8.35 -0.91
N LYS A 99 17.13 -9.11 -0.29
CA LYS A 99 16.36 -10.19 -0.97
C LYS A 99 15.26 -9.64 -1.88
N LEU A 100 14.73 -8.48 -1.52
CA LEU A 100 13.80 -7.72 -2.34
C LEU A 100 14.35 -6.29 -2.52
N ARG A 101 14.01 -5.67 -3.64
CA ARG A 101 14.30 -4.26 -3.90
C ARG A 101 13.01 -3.48 -3.82
N ALA A 102 12.96 -2.48 -2.93
CA ALA A 102 11.86 -1.54 -2.84
C ALA A 102 12.01 -0.46 -3.92
N LEU A 103 10.94 -0.23 -4.68
CA LEU A 103 10.87 0.81 -5.72
C LEU A 103 10.17 2.06 -5.19
N ALA A 104 9.12 1.90 -4.40
CA ALA A 104 8.36 2.99 -3.79
C ALA A 104 7.49 2.47 -2.63
N VAL A 105 7.00 3.40 -1.80
CA VAL A 105 5.92 3.15 -0.84
C VAL A 105 4.61 3.76 -1.32
N SER A 106 3.49 3.13 -0.97
CA SER A 106 2.17 3.50 -1.46
C SER A 106 1.51 4.66 -0.71
N SER A 107 2.10 5.11 0.40
CA SER A 107 1.61 6.23 1.21
C SER A 107 1.99 7.59 0.63
N ALA A 108 1.29 8.64 1.09
CA ALA A 108 1.62 10.03 0.76
C ALA A 108 2.99 10.47 1.31
N GLU A 109 3.44 9.85 2.41
CA GLU A 109 4.72 10.13 3.07
C GLU A 109 5.62 8.90 3.02
N ARG A 110 6.95 9.12 3.02
CA ARG A 110 7.93 8.04 3.08
C ARG A 110 7.82 7.27 4.39
N LEU A 111 8.14 5.98 4.32
CA LEU A 111 8.14 5.12 5.49
C LEU A 111 9.41 5.36 6.32
N PRO A 112 9.32 5.68 7.62
CA PRO A 112 10.50 5.88 8.46
C PRO A 112 11.47 4.69 8.49
N ALA A 113 10.95 3.46 8.34
CA ALA A 113 11.76 2.25 8.27
C ALA A 113 12.57 2.11 6.97
N LEU A 114 12.20 2.86 5.90
CA LEU A 114 12.83 2.88 4.58
C LEU A 114 12.93 4.34 4.07
N PRO A 115 13.71 5.23 4.71
CA PRO A 115 13.70 6.67 4.44
C PRO A 115 14.20 7.03 3.03
N ASP A 116 15.01 6.19 2.44
CA ASP A 116 15.57 6.40 1.09
C ASP A 116 14.63 5.94 -0.03
N VAL A 117 13.56 5.20 0.31
CA VAL A 117 12.59 4.71 -0.67
C VAL A 117 11.55 5.82 -0.90
N PRO A 118 11.38 6.30 -2.15
CA PRO A 118 10.42 7.35 -2.46
C PRO A 118 8.98 6.84 -2.32
N THR A 119 8.03 7.77 -2.26
CA THR A 119 6.61 7.42 -2.44
C THR A 119 6.30 7.24 -3.93
N VAL A 120 5.21 6.54 -4.26
CA VAL A 120 4.72 6.46 -5.64
C VAL A 120 4.36 7.86 -6.17
N ALA A 121 3.88 8.75 -5.29
CA ALA A 121 3.61 10.15 -5.64
C ALA A 121 4.87 10.90 -6.06
N GLU A 122 5.98 10.77 -5.31
CA GLU A 122 7.30 11.33 -5.64
C GLU A 122 7.87 10.73 -6.93
N ALA A 123 7.54 9.46 -7.22
CA ALA A 123 7.98 8.76 -8.42
C ALA A 123 7.21 9.14 -9.71
N GLY A 124 6.38 10.19 -9.66
CA GLY A 124 5.71 10.76 -10.83
C GLY A 124 4.19 10.54 -10.90
N TYR A 125 3.57 10.04 -9.82
CA TYR A 125 2.14 9.78 -9.75
C TYR A 125 1.49 10.59 -8.61
N PRO A 126 1.39 11.92 -8.72
CA PRO A 126 0.94 12.79 -7.64
C PRO A 126 -0.45 12.39 -7.15
N GLY A 127 -0.65 12.48 -5.82
CA GLY A 127 -1.90 12.09 -5.18
C GLY A 127 -2.10 10.57 -5.03
N PHE A 128 -1.09 9.75 -5.33
CA PHE A 128 -1.13 8.33 -4.99
C PHE A 128 -0.96 8.17 -3.47
N ASP A 129 -1.99 7.67 -2.81
CA ASP A 129 -1.99 7.37 -1.37
C ASP A 129 -2.94 6.22 -1.10
N ILE A 130 -2.40 5.01 -1.05
CA ILE A 130 -3.14 3.79 -0.69
C ILE A 130 -2.43 3.13 0.48
N SER A 131 -3.16 2.97 1.59
CA SER A 131 -2.63 2.36 2.81
C SER A 131 -3.72 1.58 3.53
N PHE A 132 -3.35 0.49 4.16
CA PHE A 132 -4.20 -0.04 5.22
C PHE A 132 -4.28 1.00 6.33
N TRP A 133 -5.44 1.15 6.91
CA TRP A 133 -5.60 2.00 8.08
C TRP A 133 -6.47 1.34 9.14
N VAL A 134 -6.19 1.66 10.38
CA VAL A 134 -6.94 1.21 11.55
C VAL A 134 -7.52 2.43 12.23
N GLY A 135 -8.79 2.36 12.56
CA GLY A 135 -9.50 3.40 13.28
C GLY A 135 -10.56 2.83 14.21
N PHE A 136 -11.01 3.67 15.13
CA PHE A 136 -12.07 3.34 16.07
C PHE A 136 -13.40 3.89 15.55
N PHE A 137 -14.44 3.06 15.60
CA PHE A 137 -15.80 3.43 15.24
C PHE A 137 -16.72 3.20 16.42
N MET A 138 -17.69 4.08 16.56
CA MET A 138 -18.75 3.99 17.57
C MET A 138 -20.12 3.89 16.88
N PRO A 139 -21.11 3.24 17.51
CA PRO A 139 -22.48 3.27 17.02
C PRO A 139 -22.98 4.70 16.82
N LYS A 140 -23.75 4.94 15.76
CA LYS A 140 -24.28 6.27 15.43
C LYS A 140 -25.06 6.92 16.58
N ALA A 141 -25.69 6.12 17.46
CA ALA A 141 -26.44 6.59 18.59
C ALA A 141 -25.59 6.96 19.83
N THR A 142 -24.25 6.85 19.75
CA THR A 142 -23.37 7.21 20.85
C THR A 142 -23.49 8.71 21.14
N PRO A 143 -23.76 9.12 22.41
CA PRO A 143 -23.84 10.54 22.78
C PRO A 143 -22.55 11.30 22.46
N ALA A 144 -22.67 12.53 21.94
CA ALA A 144 -21.52 13.35 21.58
C ALA A 144 -20.50 13.53 22.71
N PRO A 145 -20.86 13.79 23.98
CA PRO A 145 -19.88 13.89 25.06
C PRO A 145 -19.06 12.59 25.28
N THR A 146 -19.67 11.43 25.08
CA THR A 146 -18.96 10.15 25.17
C THR A 146 -17.96 9.98 24.02
N LEU A 147 -18.38 10.35 22.81
CA LEU A 147 -17.49 10.32 21.64
C LEU A 147 -16.28 11.26 21.82
N GLU A 148 -16.52 12.48 22.29
CA GLU A 148 -15.45 13.46 22.56
C GLU A 148 -14.48 13.00 23.65
N MET A 149 -15.01 12.41 24.73
CA MET A 149 -14.17 11.84 25.80
C MET A 149 -13.30 10.71 25.25
N LEU A 150 -13.87 9.74 24.56
CA LEU A 150 -13.12 8.62 23.97
C LEU A 150 -12.09 9.09 22.96
N HIS A 151 -12.45 10.04 22.09
CA HIS A 151 -11.52 10.61 21.13
C HIS A 151 -10.30 11.23 21.84
N ARG A 152 -10.53 12.05 22.87
CA ARG A 152 -9.46 12.66 23.65
C ARG A 152 -8.54 11.63 24.29
N GLU A 153 -9.09 10.59 24.93
CA GLU A 153 -8.30 9.55 25.60
C GLU A 153 -7.51 8.70 24.59
N ILE A 154 -8.11 8.37 23.45
CA ILE A 154 -7.41 7.64 22.36
C ILE A 154 -6.29 8.48 21.78
N VAL A 155 -6.51 9.78 21.55
CA VAL A 155 -5.47 10.72 21.08
C VAL A 155 -4.34 10.82 22.08
N ALA A 156 -4.66 10.94 23.38
CA ALA A 156 -3.66 10.98 24.45
C ALA A 156 -2.82 9.69 24.47
N ALA A 157 -3.47 8.53 24.39
CA ALA A 157 -2.77 7.25 24.32
C ALA A 157 -1.89 7.11 23.06
N ALA A 158 -2.38 7.54 21.89
CA ALA A 158 -1.60 7.50 20.65
C ALA A 158 -0.38 8.43 20.65
N ASN A 159 -0.38 9.45 21.50
CA ASN A 159 0.74 10.37 21.70
C ASN A 159 1.64 9.98 22.90
N ASP A 160 1.30 8.93 23.65
CA ASP A 160 2.20 8.38 24.65
C ASP A 160 3.48 7.88 23.99
N PRO A 161 4.68 8.31 24.44
CA PRO A 161 5.93 8.00 23.77
C PRO A 161 6.21 6.49 23.64
N LEU A 162 5.89 5.70 24.68
CA LEU A 162 6.15 4.25 24.68
C LEU A 162 5.19 3.52 23.72
N LEU A 163 3.91 3.93 23.69
CA LEU A 163 2.94 3.35 22.77
C LEU A 163 3.24 3.77 21.34
N ARG A 164 3.59 5.04 21.14
CA ARG A 164 3.91 5.58 19.81
C ARG A 164 5.11 4.88 19.19
N GLU A 165 6.18 4.67 19.92
CA GLU A 165 7.36 3.92 19.46
C GLU A 165 6.95 2.50 18.96
N ARG A 166 6.10 1.80 19.70
CA ARG A 166 5.59 0.48 19.30
C ARG A 166 4.72 0.54 18.05
N LEU A 167 3.83 1.52 17.96
CA LEU A 167 2.94 1.67 16.81
C LEU A 167 3.71 2.05 15.54
N GLU A 168 4.75 2.86 15.64
CA GLU A 168 5.60 3.26 14.50
C GLU A 168 6.39 2.11 13.89
N THR A 169 6.58 1.02 14.63
CA THR A 169 7.11 -0.24 14.04
C THR A 169 6.09 -0.94 13.13
N GLN A 170 4.81 -0.64 13.28
CA GLN A 170 3.70 -1.28 12.55
C GLN A 170 3.13 -0.36 11.44
N GLY A 171 3.58 0.87 11.35
CA GLY A 171 3.09 1.82 10.36
C GLY A 171 3.27 3.28 10.76
N ILE A 172 2.58 4.15 10.05
CA ILE A 172 2.60 5.60 10.31
C ILE A 172 1.47 5.93 11.29
N VAL A 173 1.83 6.51 12.43
CA VAL A 173 0.85 6.96 13.42
C VAL A 173 0.40 8.38 13.08
N SER A 174 -0.83 8.50 12.62
CA SER A 174 -1.50 9.79 12.38
C SER A 174 -2.71 9.93 13.30
N VAL A 175 -2.88 11.13 13.84
CA VAL A 175 -4.05 11.50 14.63
C VAL A 175 -4.91 12.43 13.78
N LEU A 176 -6.12 11.99 13.47
CA LEU A 176 -7.08 12.74 12.68
C LEU A 176 -8.26 13.14 13.55
N SER A 177 -8.85 14.30 13.28
CA SER A 177 -10.17 14.62 13.81
C SER A 177 -11.24 13.67 13.25
N SER A 178 -12.38 13.55 13.92
CA SER A 178 -13.50 12.73 13.40
C SER A 178 -13.97 13.20 12.04
N ALA A 179 -13.92 14.51 11.76
CA ALA A 179 -14.30 15.09 10.47
C ALA A 179 -13.29 14.74 9.36
N ASP A 180 -11.99 14.91 9.65
CA ASP A 180 -10.93 14.57 8.68
C ASP A 180 -10.90 13.07 8.39
N TYR A 181 -11.16 12.24 9.40
CA TYR A 181 -11.23 10.79 9.22
C TYR A 181 -12.42 10.39 8.35
N ALA A 182 -13.60 11.00 8.57
CA ALA A 182 -14.77 10.78 7.72
C ALA A 182 -14.53 11.24 6.28
N ALA A 183 -13.89 12.39 6.09
CA ALA A 183 -13.52 12.90 4.77
C ALA A 183 -12.53 11.97 4.04
N LYS A 184 -11.52 11.45 4.75
CA LYS A 184 -10.58 10.46 4.22
C LYS A 184 -11.31 9.22 3.72
N ILE A 185 -12.20 8.65 4.54
CA ILE A 185 -12.98 7.45 4.17
C ILE A 185 -13.82 7.73 2.93
N ALA A 186 -14.54 8.85 2.89
CA ALA A 186 -15.40 9.20 1.75
C ALA A 186 -14.59 9.38 0.45
N LYS A 187 -13.42 9.99 0.53
CA LYS A 187 -12.49 10.15 -0.58
C LYS A 187 -12.02 8.78 -1.10
N GLU A 188 -11.51 7.92 -0.20
CA GLU A 188 -11.00 6.60 -0.58
C GLU A 188 -12.07 5.69 -1.18
N ILE A 189 -13.30 5.70 -0.64
CA ILE A 189 -14.41 4.94 -1.22
C ILE A 189 -14.64 5.36 -2.67
N LYS A 190 -14.62 6.66 -2.96
CA LYS A 190 -14.82 7.16 -4.33
C LYS A 190 -13.67 6.75 -5.25
N GLU A 191 -12.42 7.00 -4.85
CA GLU A 191 -11.24 6.69 -5.67
C GLU A 191 -11.11 5.19 -5.94
N LEU A 192 -11.29 4.34 -4.92
CA LEU A 192 -11.21 2.89 -5.10
C LEU A 192 -12.38 2.33 -5.90
N ALA A 193 -13.58 2.92 -5.81
CA ALA A 193 -14.71 2.51 -6.65
C ALA A 193 -14.42 2.77 -8.15
N GLU A 194 -13.76 3.88 -8.48
CA GLU A 194 -13.34 4.19 -9.85
C GLU A 194 -12.31 3.14 -10.36
N VAL A 195 -11.32 2.77 -9.54
CA VAL A 195 -10.34 1.73 -9.86
C VAL A 195 -11.00 0.36 -10.06
N VAL A 196 -11.90 -0.03 -9.16
CA VAL A 196 -12.66 -1.29 -9.25
C VAL A 196 -13.45 -1.37 -10.55
N ALA A 197 -14.11 -0.26 -10.92
CA ALA A 197 -14.88 -0.19 -12.17
C ALA A 197 -13.97 -0.25 -13.42
N ALA A 198 -12.88 0.51 -13.43
CA ALA A 198 -11.96 0.57 -14.57
C ALA A 198 -11.24 -0.77 -14.81
N ALA A 199 -10.81 -1.44 -13.73
CA ALA A 199 -10.13 -2.73 -13.79
C ALA A 199 -11.11 -3.93 -13.87
N ASN A 200 -12.44 -3.69 -13.87
CA ASN A 200 -13.48 -4.74 -13.86
C ASN A 200 -13.27 -5.77 -12.73
N ILE A 201 -12.86 -5.32 -11.55
CA ILE A 201 -12.61 -6.17 -10.40
C ILE A 201 -13.95 -6.64 -9.82
N LYS A 202 -14.12 -7.96 -9.70
CA LYS A 202 -15.31 -8.56 -9.08
C LYS A 202 -14.95 -9.06 -7.69
N ALA A 203 -15.81 -8.75 -6.72
CA ALA A 203 -15.74 -9.38 -5.40
C ALA A 203 -16.04 -10.89 -5.54
N GLU A 204 -15.24 -11.71 -4.88
CA GLU A 204 -15.49 -13.15 -4.72
C GLU A 204 -16.43 -13.40 -3.55
#